data_0b4de57b78b87a6fd4fb03ca69356585
#
_entry.id   0b4de57b78b87a6fd4fb03ca69356585
#
_cell.length_a   1.000
_cell.length_b   1.000
_cell.length_c   1.000
_cell.angle_alpha   90.00
_cell.angle_beta   90.00
_cell.angle_gamma   90.00
#
_symmetry.space_group_name_H-M   'P 1'
#
loop_
_entity.id
_entity.type
_entity.pdbx_description
1 polymer ?
#
loop_
_entity_poly.entity_id
_entity_poly.type
_entity_poly.pdbx_seq_one_letter_code
_entity_poly.pdbx_strand_id
1 'polypeptide(L)'
;MEFYRDEKGELTKLSQHNVDTGMGFERMCKVMQNKESVYETDLFTPFLEMLEKNTGLSYVDNKRRFRIIADHLRTSFMLINDGLTPSNLGAGYVLRMIIRRAYYNLFLLKKFSQSELDLFVSKALESFKGLRDFDELTIKRVLLAEIAQFEKTLANGEKNLNDFLNKLEAQGEKVL
;
A
#
# COMPACT_ATOMS: atom_id res chain seq x y z
N MET A 1 9.43 13.78 27.38
CA MET A 1 9.55 14.87 28.41
C MET A 1 8.94 14.40 29.71
N GLU A 2 9.62 14.68 30.84
CA GLU A 2 9.15 14.30 32.16
C GLU A 2 8.74 15.52 33.02
N PHE A 3 9.22 16.72 32.63
CA PHE A 3 9.03 17.95 33.40
C PHE A 3 8.48 19.09 32.55
N TYR A 4 7.62 19.89 33.12
CA TYR A 4 7.21 21.19 32.60
C TYR A 4 8.08 22.27 33.27
N ARG A 5 8.53 23.25 32.50
CA ARG A 5 9.26 24.41 33.00
C ARG A 5 8.38 25.64 32.93
N ASP A 6 8.11 26.27 34.06
CA ASP A 6 7.32 27.48 34.14
C ASP A 6 8.11 28.75 33.72
N GLU A 7 7.43 29.91 33.71
CA GLU A 7 8.04 31.19 33.35
C GLU A 7 9.14 31.64 34.32
N LYS A 8 9.13 31.12 35.57
CA LYS A 8 10.15 31.38 36.60
C LYS A 8 11.33 30.42 36.53
N GLY A 9 11.25 29.43 35.66
CA GLY A 9 12.28 28.43 35.44
C GLY A 9 12.18 27.22 36.39
N GLU A 10 11.10 27.12 37.17
CA GLU A 10 10.86 25.96 38.04
C GLU A 10 10.39 24.76 37.26
N LEU A 11 10.91 23.56 37.64
CA LEU A 11 10.57 22.31 36.97
C LEU A 11 9.50 21.56 37.78
N THR A 12 8.35 21.35 37.17
CA THR A 12 7.25 20.54 37.73
C THR A 12 7.14 19.23 36.96
N LYS A 13 7.07 18.11 37.66
CA LYS A 13 6.92 16.79 37.04
C LYS A 13 5.55 16.67 36.38
N LEU A 14 5.54 16.20 35.11
CA LEU A 14 4.31 15.92 34.40
C LEU A 14 3.61 14.69 34.97
N SER A 15 2.27 14.67 34.90
CA SER A 15 1.45 13.54 35.32
C SER A 15 1.65 12.29 34.45
N GLN A 16 2.14 12.47 33.22
CA GLN A 16 2.49 11.40 32.29
C GLN A 16 3.75 11.78 31.51
N HIS A 17 4.50 10.77 31.09
CA HIS A 17 5.64 10.97 30.19
C HIS A 17 5.17 11.27 28.78
N ASN A 18 5.74 12.28 28.15
CA ASN A 18 5.46 12.65 26.77
C ASN A 18 6.67 12.40 25.89
N VAL A 19 6.40 12.02 24.63
CA VAL A 19 7.43 11.92 23.58
C VAL A 19 7.76 13.32 23.10
N ASP A 20 9.05 13.63 23.03
CA ASP A 20 9.55 14.92 22.56
C ASP A 20 9.91 14.88 21.08
N THR A 21 10.65 13.85 20.70
CA THR A 21 11.14 13.65 19.34
C THR A 21 10.78 12.27 18.83
N GLY A 22 10.37 12.21 17.56
CA GLY A 22 10.15 10.96 16.86
C GLY A 22 10.97 10.92 15.56
N MET A 23 11.33 9.71 15.14
CA MET A 23 12.07 9.50 13.89
C MET A 23 11.36 8.44 13.04
N GLY A 24 11.37 8.62 11.72
CA GLY A 24 10.81 7.62 10.81
C GLY A 24 11.61 6.32 10.90
N PHE A 25 10.93 5.23 11.31
CA PHE A 25 11.56 3.93 11.51
C PHE A 25 12.27 3.44 10.25
N GLU A 26 11.61 3.49 9.10
CA GLU A 26 12.19 3.07 7.82
C GLU A 26 13.38 3.93 7.41
N ARG A 27 13.33 5.23 7.72
CA ARG A 27 14.46 6.14 7.43
C ARG A 27 15.67 5.80 8.30
N MET A 28 15.44 5.45 9.57
CA MET A 28 16.52 5.00 10.46
C MET A 28 17.10 3.67 9.96
N CYS A 29 16.27 2.69 9.61
CA CYS A 29 16.74 1.42 9.04
C CYS A 29 17.58 1.64 7.78
N LYS A 30 17.15 2.56 6.90
CA LYS A 30 17.92 2.93 5.71
C LYS A 30 19.33 3.42 6.07
N VAL A 31 19.43 4.34 7.04
CA VAL A 31 20.71 4.91 7.48
C VAL A 31 21.60 3.84 8.11
N MET A 32 21.04 3.05 9.04
CA MET A 32 21.79 2.01 9.75
C MET A 32 22.28 0.88 8.84
N GLN A 33 21.52 0.57 7.80
CA GLN A 33 21.86 -0.45 6.80
C GLN A 33 22.64 0.10 5.62
N ASN A 34 22.96 1.40 5.61
CA ASN A 34 23.66 2.09 4.53
C ASN A 34 23.07 1.82 3.14
N LYS A 35 21.72 1.97 3.02
CA LYS A 35 20.99 1.75 1.77
C LYS A 35 20.66 3.07 1.09
N GLU A 36 20.51 3.04 -0.24
CA GLU A 36 20.10 4.22 -1.01
C GLU A 36 18.61 4.53 -0.87
N SER A 37 17.80 3.51 -0.63
CA SER A 37 16.34 3.63 -0.50
C SER A 37 15.82 2.83 0.69
N VAL A 38 14.72 3.29 1.31
CA VAL A 38 14.00 2.53 2.35
C VAL A 38 13.52 1.18 1.84
N TYR A 39 13.21 1.08 0.55
CA TYR A 39 12.75 -0.16 -0.09
C TYR A 39 13.86 -1.22 -0.25
N GLU A 40 15.12 -0.86 -0.05
CA GLU A 40 16.27 -1.76 -0.14
C GLU A 40 16.71 -2.28 1.23
N THR A 41 15.97 -1.90 2.28
CA THR A 41 16.16 -2.41 3.64
C THR A 41 15.51 -3.79 3.81
N ASP A 42 15.89 -4.49 4.86
CA ASP A 42 15.30 -5.77 5.27
C ASP A 42 13.77 -5.69 5.54
N LEU A 43 13.24 -4.49 5.77
CA LEU A 43 11.80 -4.26 5.94
C LEU A 43 10.99 -4.51 4.66
N PHE A 44 11.58 -4.32 3.49
CA PHE A 44 10.89 -4.43 2.20
C PHE A 44 11.47 -5.50 1.28
N THR A 45 12.74 -5.86 1.44
CA THR A 45 13.41 -6.84 0.57
C THR A 45 12.64 -8.16 0.47
N PRO A 46 12.12 -8.78 1.56
CA PRO A 46 11.36 -10.03 1.45
C PRO A 46 10.10 -9.90 0.60
N PHE A 47 9.41 -8.76 0.70
CA PHE A 47 8.23 -8.47 -0.12
C PHE A 47 8.59 -8.28 -1.60
N LEU A 48 9.65 -7.52 -1.89
CA LEU A 48 10.09 -7.27 -3.27
C LEU A 48 10.52 -8.55 -3.97
N GLU A 49 11.28 -9.41 -3.29
CA GLU A 49 11.66 -10.74 -3.79
C GLU A 49 10.45 -11.64 -4.04
N MET A 50 9.46 -11.61 -3.13
CA MET A 50 8.20 -12.32 -3.31
C MET A 50 7.44 -11.78 -4.54
N LEU A 51 7.41 -10.47 -4.74
CA LEU A 51 6.76 -9.85 -5.88
C LEU A 51 7.45 -10.22 -7.20
N GLU A 52 8.79 -10.23 -7.26
CA GLU A 52 9.57 -10.71 -8.41
C GLU A 52 9.20 -12.16 -8.77
N LYS A 53 9.19 -13.06 -7.77
CA LYS A 53 8.85 -14.48 -7.97
C LYS A 53 7.42 -14.68 -8.49
N ASN A 54 6.47 -13.88 -8.02
CA ASN A 54 5.07 -14.02 -8.43
C ASN A 54 4.75 -13.36 -9.77
N THR A 55 5.45 -12.30 -10.14
CA THR A 55 5.27 -11.60 -11.42
C THR A 55 6.17 -12.12 -12.54
N GLY A 56 7.34 -12.65 -12.19
CA GLY A 56 8.39 -13.00 -13.14
C GLY A 56 9.16 -11.78 -13.68
N LEU A 57 8.98 -10.60 -13.07
CA LEU A 57 9.58 -9.34 -13.49
C LEU A 57 10.62 -8.86 -12.50
N SER A 58 11.69 -8.21 -12.99
CA SER A 58 12.75 -7.66 -12.15
C SER A 58 12.32 -6.36 -11.45
N TYR A 59 12.67 -6.24 -10.17
CA TYR A 59 12.52 -5.00 -9.40
C TYR A 59 13.31 -3.84 -10.04
N VAL A 60 14.53 -4.11 -10.54
CA VAL A 60 15.39 -3.07 -11.11
C VAL A 60 14.71 -2.35 -12.26
N ASP A 61 14.02 -3.09 -13.13
CA ASP A 61 13.35 -2.53 -14.31
C ASP A 61 11.98 -1.93 -13.97
N ASN A 62 11.38 -2.34 -12.85
CA ASN A 62 10.02 -1.98 -12.46
C ASN A 62 9.96 -1.23 -11.11
N LYS A 63 11.03 -0.57 -10.68
CA LYS A 63 11.19 0.06 -9.36
C LYS A 63 9.96 0.85 -8.91
N ARG A 64 9.43 1.72 -9.79
CA ARG A 64 8.30 2.57 -9.45
C ARG A 64 7.05 1.78 -9.04
N ARG A 65 6.67 0.78 -9.85
CA ARG A 65 5.47 -0.03 -9.58
C ARG A 65 5.65 -0.91 -8.36
N PHE A 66 6.78 -1.57 -8.23
CA PHE A 66 7.10 -2.41 -7.08
C PHE A 66 7.06 -1.63 -5.77
N ARG A 67 7.63 -0.43 -5.74
CA ARG A 67 7.61 0.44 -4.55
C ARG A 67 6.19 0.90 -4.19
N ILE A 68 5.38 1.26 -5.18
CA ILE A 68 3.97 1.62 -4.94
C ILE A 68 3.20 0.43 -4.36
N ILE A 69 3.37 -0.78 -4.93
CA ILE A 69 2.69 -1.98 -4.45
C ILE A 69 3.12 -2.28 -3.01
N ALA A 70 4.42 -2.29 -2.72
CA ALA A 70 4.98 -2.59 -1.40
C ALA A 70 4.47 -1.61 -0.33
N ASP A 71 4.59 -0.32 -0.59
CA ASP A 71 4.18 0.75 0.32
C ASP A 71 2.67 0.70 0.61
N HIS A 72 1.87 0.63 -0.45
CA HIS A 72 0.42 0.71 -0.33
C HIS A 72 -0.20 -0.57 0.25
N LEU A 73 0.31 -1.76 -0.09
CA LEU A 73 -0.19 -2.99 0.51
C LEU A 73 0.18 -3.08 1.99
N ARG A 74 1.43 -2.77 2.36
CA ARG A 74 1.82 -2.74 3.77
C ARG A 74 0.95 -1.78 4.56
N THR A 75 0.78 -0.55 4.07
CA THR A 75 -0.08 0.45 4.71
C THR A 75 -1.52 -0.04 4.82
N SER A 76 -2.06 -0.65 3.76
CA SER A 76 -3.42 -1.20 3.77
C SER A 76 -3.58 -2.32 4.80
N PHE A 77 -2.60 -3.23 4.92
CA PHE A 77 -2.63 -4.31 5.91
C PHE A 77 -2.65 -3.75 7.34
N MET A 78 -1.78 -2.76 7.63
CA MET A 78 -1.76 -2.11 8.94
C MET A 78 -3.09 -1.43 9.27
N LEU A 79 -3.64 -0.64 8.36
CA LEU A 79 -4.89 0.09 8.57
C LEU A 79 -6.09 -0.84 8.73
N ILE A 80 -6.18 -1.91 7.92
CA ILE A 80 -7.26 -2.90 8.06
C ILE A 80 -7.12 -3.65 9.38
N ASN A 81 -5.92 -4.02 9.77
CA ASN A 81 -5.64 -4.68 11.04
C ASN A 81 -5.99 -3.81 12.25
N ASP A 82 -5.91 -2.48 12.11
CA ASP A 82 -6.37 -1.50 13.10
C ASP A 82 -7.89 -1.25 13.05
N GLY A 83 -8.63 -2.00 12.23
CA GLY A 83 -10.09 -1.95 12.16
C GLY A 83 -10.65 -0.95 11.12
N LEU A 84 -9.78 -0.30 10.32
CA LEU A 84 -10.26 0.61 9.28
C LEU A 84 -10.82 -0.17 8.09
N THR A 85 -11.93 0.31 7.53
CA THR A 85 -12.55 -0.27 6.33
C THR A 85 -12.65 0.77 5.21
N PRO A 86 -12.57 0.34 3.93
CA PRO A 86 -12.74 1.25 2.79
C PRO A 86 -14.11 1.92 2.81
N SER A 87 -14.13 3.24 2.59
CA SER A 87 -15.37 4.02 2.55
C SER A 87 -15.29 5.14 1.51
N ASN A 88 -16.34 5.98 1.42
CA ASN A 88 -16.37 7.14 0.51
C ASN A 88 -15.82 8.42 1.14
N LEU A 89 -15.60 8.45 2.46
CA LEU A 89 -15.21 9.64 3.20
C LEU A 89 -14.06 9.37 4.18
N GLY A 90 -13.35 10.42 4.54
CA GLY A 90 -12.33 10.40 5.59
C GLY A 90 -11.20 9.40 5.36
N ALA A 91 -10.72 8.77 6.42
CA ALA A 91 -9.62 7.82 6.39
C ALA A 91 -9.94 6.56 5.55
N GLY A 92 -11.20 6.10 5.55
CA GLY A 92 -11.62 4.97 4.74
C GLY A 92 -11.55 5.24 3.23
N TYR A 93 -11.74 6.49 2.80
CA TYR A 93 -11.54 6.88 1.41
C TYR A 93 -10.05 6.80 1.02
N VAL A 94 -9.16 7.24 1.89
CA VAL A 94 -7.71 7.12 1.67
C VAL A 94 -7.32 5.65 1.56
N LEU A 95 -7.79 4.80 2.47
CA LEU A 95 -7.56 3.35 2.40
C LEU A 95 -8.03 2.76 1.07
N ARG A 96 -9.25 3.11 0.63
CA ARG A 96 -9.77 2.69 -0.68
C ARG A 96 -8.84 3.09 -1.83
N MET A 97 -8.36 4.33 -1.83
CA MET A 97 -7.50 4.84 -2.89
C MET A 97 -6.13 4.13 -2.94
N ILE A 98 -5.52 3.86 -1.79
CA ILE A 98 -4.23 3.15 -1.77
C ILE A 98 -4.37 1.66 -2.15
N ILE A 99 -5.45 0.98 -1.75
CA ILE A 99 -5.75 -0.40 -2.19
C ILE A 99 -5.89 -0.44 -3.72
N ARG A 100 -6.72 0.42 -4.29
CA ARG A 100 -6.94 0.50 -5.74
C ARG A 100 -5.66 0.81 -6.50
N ARG A 101 -4.85 1.73 -5.98
CA ARG A 101 -3.57 2.09 -6.60
C ARG A 101 -2.56 0.96 -6.53
N ALA A 102 -2.48 0.22 -5.42
CA ALA A 102 -1.65 -0.97 -5.31
C ALA A 102 -2.08 -2.02 -6.33
N TYR A 103 -3.37 -2.36 -6.34
CA TYR A 103 -3.92 -3.36 -7.25
C TYR A 103 -3.74 -2.97 -8.71
N TYR A 104 -4.00 -1.73 -9.10
CA TYR A 104 -3.80 -1.28 -10.49
C TYR A 104 -2.34 -1.42 -10.95
N ASN A 105 -1.38 -1.08 -10.10
CA ASN A 105 0.04 -1.28 -10.42
C ASN A 105 0.39 -2.77 -10.51
N LEU A 106 -0.20 -3.62 -9.67
CA LEU A 106 -0.03 -5.07 -9.74
C LEU A 106 -0.62 -5.64 -11.04
N PHE A 107 -1.84 -5.23 -11.38
CA PHE A 107 -2.55 -5.61 -12.61
C PHE A 107 -1.76 -5.26 -13.88
N LEU A 108 -1.07 -4.10 -13.89
CA LEU A 108 -0.20 -3.69 -15.00
C LEU A 108 1.08 -4.52 -15.11
N LEU A 109 1.52 -5.18 -14.04
CA LEU A 109 2.66 -6.09 -14.06
C LEU A 109 2.23 -7.50 -14.47
N LYS A 110 1.16 -7.99 -13.88
CA LYS A 110 0.59 -9.31 -14.15
C LYS A 110 -0.88 -9.35 -13.76
N LYS A 111 -1.71 -9.94 -14.62
CA LYS A 111 -3.09 -10.29 -14.28
C LYS A 111 -3.08 -11.57 -13.46
N PHE A 112 -3.72 -11.54 -12.32
CA PHE A 112 -3.89 -12.68 -11.42
C PHE A 112 -5.33 -13.20 -11.51
N SER A 113 -5.50 -14.52 -11.49
CA SER A 113 -6.80 -15.11 -11.20
C SER A 113 -7.16 -14.87 -9.72
N GLN A 114 -8.42 -15.05 -9.35
CA GLN A 114 -8.87 -14.83 -7.97
C GLN A 114 -8.10 -15.71 -6.96
N SER A 115 -7.83 -16.97 -7.30
CA SER A 115 -7.07 -17.90 -6.44
C SER A 115 -5.59 -17.51 -6.32
N GLU A 116 -4.98 -17.05 -7.42
CA GLU A 116 -3.60 -16.54 -7.39
C GLU A 116 -3.50 -15.25 -6.55
N LEU A 117 -4.50 -14.37 -6.66
CA LEU A 117 -4.54 -13.13 -5.88
C LEU A 117 -4.69 -13.40 -4.40
N ASP A 118 -5.55 -14.37 -4.01
CA ASP A 118 -5.68 -14.80 -2.61
C ASP A 118 -4.37 -15.32 -2.05
N LEU A 119 -3.68 -16.19 -2.81
CA LEU A 119 -2.36 -16.71 -2.43
C LEU A 119 -1.29 -15.62 -2.38
N PHE A 120 -1.34 -14.67 -3.33
CA PHE A 120 -0.43 -13.51 -3.36
C PHE A 120 -0.58 -12.67 -2.10
N VAL A 121 -1.81 -12.38 -1.65
CA VAL A 121 -2.06 -11.62 -0.43
C VAL A 121 -1.53 -12.34 0.81
N SER A 122 -1.71 -13.67 0.93
CA SER A 122 -1.12 -14.45 2.03
C SER A 122 0.41 -14.34 2.06
N LYS A 123 1.06 -14.51 0.91
CA LYS A 123 2.53 -14.38 0.81
C LYS A 123 3.00 -12.96 1.11
N ALA A 124 2.22 -11.95 0.71
CA ALA A 124 2.51 -10.56 1.01
C ALA A 124 2.43 -10.28 2.51
N LEU A 125 1.43 -10.80 3.20
CA LEU A 125 1.32 -10.71 4.66
C LEU A 125 2.49 -11.41 5.37
N GLU A 126 2.84 -12.61 4.93
CA GLU A 126 3.97 -13.36 5.48
C GLU A 126 5.29 -12.60 5.37
N SER A 127 5.51 -11.86 4.27
CA SER A 127 6.74 -11.07 4.08
C SER A 127 6.86 -9.89 5.08
N PHE A 128 5.75 -9.46 5.70
CA PHE A 128 5.72 -8.40 6.70
C PHE A 128 5.49 -8.89 8.15
N LYS A 129 5.44 -10.21 8.39
CA LYS A 129 5.13 -10.81 9.69
C LYS A 129 6.08 -10.37 10.81
N GLY A 130 7.35 -10.09 10.49
CA GLY A 130 8.31 -9.59 11.47
C GLY A 130 8.02 -8.19 12.02
N LEU A 131 7.11 -7.43 11.40
CA LEU A 131 6.74 -6.09 11.84
C LEU A 131 5.57 -6.09 12.84
N ARG A 132 4.60 -6.98 12.64
CA ARG A 132 3.36 -7.06 13.44
C ARG A 132 2.64 -8.37 13.16
N ASP A 133 1.85 -8.84 14.13
CA ASP A 133 0.87 -9.90 13.93
C ASP A 133 -0.34 -9.35 13.17
N PHE A 134 -0.75 -10.06 12.12
CA PHE A 134 -1.86 -9.68 11.25
C PHE A 134 -3.02 -10.67 11.37
N ASP A 135 -4.24 -10.15 11.47
CA ASP A 135 -5.47 -10.93 11.24
C ASP A 135 -5.65 -11.14 9.73
N GLU A 136 -5.01 -12.20 9.22
CA GLU A 136 -5.03 -12.54 7.80
C GLU A 136 -6.45 -12.68 7.26
N LEU A 137 -7.37 -13.30 8.02
CA LEU A 137 -8.74 -13.52 7.57
C LEU A 137 -9.49 -12.21 7.33
N THR A 138 -9.40 -11.29 8.28
CA THR A 138 -10.04 -9.97 8.16
C THR A 138 -9.40 -9.15 7.05
N ILE A 139 -8.08 -9.15 6.95
CA ILE A 139 -7.36 -8.38 5.92
C ILE A 139 -7.73 -8.89 4.52
N LYS A 140 -7.69 -10.20 4.28
CA LYS A 140 -8.08 -10.80 3.00
C LYS A 140 -9.52 -10.47 2.64
N ARG A 141 -10.45 -10.64 3.57
CA ARG A 141 -11.86 -10.35 3.34
C ARG A 141 -12.08 -8.90 2.89
N VAL A 142 -11.48 -7.93 3.58
CA VAL A 142 -11.66 -6.50 3.28
C VAL A 142 -10.95 -6.11 1.99
N LEU A 143 -9.69 -6.51 1.85
CA LEU A 143 -8.87 -6.16 0.69
C LEU A 143 -9.43 -6.75 -0.61
N LEU A 144 -9.72 -8.06 -0.64
CA LEU A 144 -10.20 -8.74 -1.83
C LEU A 144 -11.61 -8.27 -2.24
N ALA A 145 -12.47 -7.92 -1.26
CA ALA A 145 -13.77 -7.33 -1.57
C ALA A 145 -13.63 -5.97 -2.27
N GLU A 146 -12.72 -5.10 -1.82
CA GLU A 146 -12.48 -3.81 -2.46
C GLU A 146 -11.83 -3.97 -3.85
N ILE A 147 -10.92 -4.93 -4.01
CA ILE A 147 -10.31 -5.25 -5.30
C ILE A 147 -11.38 -5.73 -6.29
N ALA A 148 -12.23 -6.69 -5.91
CA ALA A 148 -13.30 -7.19 -6.77
C ALA A 148 -14.29 -6.10 -7.19
N GLN A 149 -14.60 -5.15 -6.30
CA GLN A 149 -15.40 -3.98 -6.65
C GLN A 149 -14.69 -3.05 -7.62
N PHE A 150 -13.39 -2.90 -7.48
CA PHE A 150 -12.58 -2.06 -8.37
C PHE A 150 -12.40 -2.69 -9.76
N GLU A 151 -12.25 -4.02 -9.86
CA GLU A 151 -12.22 -4.74 -11.14
C GLU A 151 -13.47 -4.48 -11.99
N LYS A 152 -14.65 -4.51 -11.35
CA LYS A 152 -15.91 -4.14 -12.02
C LYS A 152 -15.90 -2.69 -12.54
N THR A 153 -15.33 -1.79 -11.76
CA THR A 153 -15.21 -0.38 -12.15
C THR A 153 -14.26 -0.22 -13.34
N LEU A 154 -13.12 -0.93 -13.33
CA LEU A 154 -12.16 -0.91 -14.45
C LEU A 154 -12.80 -1.48 -15.74
N ALA A 155 -13.45 -2.64 -15.67
CA ALA A 155 -14.09 -3.26 -16.82
C ALA A 155 -15.17 -2.36 -17.42
N ASN A 156 -15.99 -1.71 -16.59
CA ASN A 156 -16.99 -0.76 -17.07
C ASN A 156 -16.34 0.49 -17.68
N GLY A 157 -15.25 0.99 -17.09
CA GLY A 157 -14.48 2.12 -17.62
C GLY A 157 -13.88 1.81 -19.00
N GLU A 158 -13.25 0.64 -19.14
CA GLU A 158 -12.68 0.19 -20.42
C GLU A 158 -13.77 0.05 -21.50
N LYS A 159 -14.92 -0.54 -21.15
CA LYS A 159 -16.05 -0.66 -22.08
C LYS A 159 -16.54 0.72 -22.54
N ASN A 160 -16.79 1.64 -21.62
CA ASN A 160 -17.27 2.99 -21.93
C ASN A 160 -16.26 3.76 -22.80
N LEU A 161 -14.95 3.61 -22.51
CA LEU A 161 -13.90 4.21 -23.32
C LEU A 161 -13.88 3.66 -24.75
N ASN A 162 -13.94 2.34 -24.91
CA ASN A 162 -13.98 1.72 -26.22
C ASN A 162 -15.22 2.12 -27.01
N ASP A 163 -16.39 2.17 -26.37
CA ASP A 163 -17.63 2.64 -27.01
C ASP A 163 -17.51 4.11 -27.46
N PHE A 164 -16.83 4.94 -26.68
CA PHE A 164 -16.58 6.34 -27.03
C PHE A 164 -15.59 6.47 -28.20
N LEU A 165 -14.47 5.72 -28.17
CA LEU A 165 -13.47 5.71 -29.24
C LEU A 165 -14.09 5.25 -30.57
N ASN A 166 -14.87 4.18 -30.56
CA ASN A 166 -15.57 3.69 -31.75
C ASN A 166 -16.53 4.74 -32.33
N LYS A 167 -17.19 5.56 -31.49
CA LYS A 167 -18.04 6.65 -31.97
C LYS A 167 -17.23 7.78 -32.62
N LEU A 168 -16.08 8.14 -32.07
CA LEU A 168 -15.20 9.16 -32.65
C LEU A 168 -14.63 8.70 -34.00
N GLU A 169 -14.19 7.47 -34.08
CA GLU A 169 -13.71 6.89 -35.34
C GLU A 169 -14.81 6.90 -36.42
N ALA A 170 -16.06 6.53 -36.07
CA ALA A 170 -17.20 6.57 -36.99
C ALA A 170 -17.56 8.00 -37.44
N GLN A 171 -17.21 9.03 -36.70
CA GLN A 171 -17.38 10.44 -37.03
C GLN A 171 -16.19 11.03 -37.81
N GLY A 172 -15.15 10.24 -38.07
CA GLY A 172 -13.96 10.66 -38.79
C GLY A 172 -13.03 11.59 -37.98
N GLU A 173 -13.22 11.69 -36.68
CA GLU A 173 -12.34 12.43 -35.80
C GLU A 173 -11.09 11.58 -35.51
N LYS A 174 -9.91 12.16 -35.74
CA LYS A 174 -8.64 11.51 -35.32
C LYS A 174 -8.48 11.59 -33.82
N VAL A 175 -8.51 10.45 -33.15
CA VAL A 175 -8.06 10.30 -31.77
C VAL A 175 -6.53 10.35 -31.79
N LEU A 176 -5.93 11.36 -31.13
CA LEU A 176 -4.48 11.52 -30.99
C LEU A 176 -3.88 10.47 -30.05
#